data_2db8fb0f4cf8bd43df2b28eecbaa15c8
#
_entry.id   2db8fb0f4cf8bd43df2b28eecbaa15c8
#
_cell.length_a   1.000
_cell.length_b   1.000
_cell.length_c   1.000
_cell.angle_alpha   90.00
_cell.angle_beta   90.00
_cell.angle_gamma   90.00
#
_symmetry.space_group_name_H-M   'P 1'
#
loop_
_entity.id
_entity.type
_entity.pdbx_description
1 polymer ?
#
loop_
_entity_poly.entity_id
_entity_poly.type
_entity_poly.pdbx_seq_one_letter_code
_entity_poly.pdbx_strand_id
1 'polypeptide(L)'
;MQVGRRWLRLGAVAASVFVVQSNSFAASVENGKRVFMRVGCWQCHGTVGQGGVTGPKLAPDPLAFDALSAFVRSTNRAMPPYREQVLSNDDLADIYAYLQSIPRGLAPANIPLLNQ
;
A
#
# COMPACT_ATOMS: atom_id res chain seq x y z
N MET A 1 78.02 -13.86 -12.80
CA MET A 1 76.72 -14.59 -12.59
C MET A 1 75.68 -13.67 -11.98
N GLN A 2 74.78 -13.15 -12.80
CA GLN A 2 73.70 -12.26 -12.29
C GLN A 2 72.38 -13.03 -12.29
N VAL A 3 71.83 -13.22 -11.10
CA VAL A 3 70.54 -13.90 -10.90
C VAL A 3 69.44 -12.86 -11.02
N GLY A 4 68.67 -12.93 -12.12
CA GLY A 4 67.57 -12.04 -12.41
C GLY A 4 66.37 -12.32 -11.47
N ARG A 5 65.99 -11.33 -10.67
CA ARG A 5 64.78 -11.35 -9.83
C ARG A 5 63.56 -10.99 -10.71
N ARG A 6 62.77 -11.99 -11.07
CA ARG A 6 61.47 -11.80 -11.74
C ARG A 6 60.43 -11.34 -10.70
N TRP A 7 60.01 -10.09 -10.79
CA TRP A 7 58.90 -9.55 -10.01
C TRP A 7 57.58 -10.05 -10.59
N LEU A 8 56.91 -10.96 -9.90
CA LEU A 8 55.50 -11.28 -10.18
C LEU A 8 54.65 -10.11 -9.71
N ARG A 9 54.04 -9.41 -10.68
CA ARG A 9 52.98 -8.42 -10.38
C ARG A 9 51.68 -9.18 -10.23
N LEU A 10 51.19 -9.35 -8.97
CA LEU A 10 49.86 -9.78 -8.68
C LEU A 10 48.89 -8.61 -8.97
N GLY A 11 48.14 -8.72 -10.06
CA GLY A 11 47.06 -7.80 -10.37
C GLY A 11 45.87 -8.09 -9.46
N ALA A 12 45.55 -7.17 -8.56
CA ALA A 12 44.33 -7.21 -7.77
C ALA A 12 43.13 -6.85 -8.66
N VAL A 13 42.32 -7.83 -8.99
CA VAL A 13 41.02 -7.60 -9.67
C VAL A 13 40.05 -7.13 -8.60
N ALA A 14 39.75 -5.84 -8.56
CA ALA A 14 38.71 -5.28 -7.72
C ALA A 14 37.33 -5.66 -8.32
N ALA A 15 36.65 -6.62 -7.73
CA ALA A 15 35.29 -6.95 -8.08
C ALA A 15 34.35 -5.87 -7.50
N SER A 16 33.85 -4.98 -8.36
CA SER A 16 32.87 -3.98 -7.99
C SER A 16 31.51 -4.69 -7.80
N VAL A 17 31.09 -4.87 -6.55
CA VAL A 17 29.76 -5.35 -6.22
C VAL A 17 28.77 -4.21 -6.43
N PHE A 18 28.00 -4.27 -7.51
CA PHE A 18 26.85 -3.40 -7.72
C PHE A 18 25.73 -3.84 -6.77
N VAL A 19 25.55 -3.11 -5.67
CA VAL A 19 24.37 -3.25 -4.79
C VAL A 19 23.21 -2.57 -5.48
N VAL A 20 22.32 -3.36 -6.08
CA VAL A 20 21.03 -2.86 -6.58
C VAL A 20 20.17 -2.57 -5.36
N GLN A 21 20.05 -1.30 -4.97
CA GLN A 21 19.12 -0.86 -3.97
C GLN A 21 17.71 -0.91 -4.57
N SER A 22 16.97 -1.94 -4.25
CA SER A 22 15.53 -1.98 -4.50
C SER A 22 14.87 -0.95 -3.59
N ASN A 23 14.46 0.20 -4.15
CA ASN A 23 13.60 1.14 -3.45
C ASN A 23 12.23 0.49 -3.30
N SER A 24 12.02 -0.25 -2.21
CA SER A 24 10.69 -0.64 -1.79
C SER A 24 9.98 0.63 -1.31
N PHE A 25 9.10 1.18 -2.13
CA PHE A 25 8.20 2.22 -1.70
C PHE A 25 7.30 1.62 -0.61
N ALA A 26 7.52 2.02 0.63
CA ALA A 26 6.59 1.70 1.71
C ALA A 26 5.29 2.47 1.46
N ALA A 27 4.15 1.78 1.48
CA ALA A 27 2.85 2.40 1.28
C ALA A 27 2.60 3.49 2.33
N SER A 28 2.09 4.64 1.88
CA SER A 28 1.88 5.83 2.70
C SER A 28 0.41 5.96 3.13
N VAL A 29 0.15 5.84 4.42
CA VAL A 29 -1.18 6.06 5.03
C VAL A 29 -1.71 7.46 4.73
N GLU A 30 -0.85 8.48 4.83
CA GLU A 30 -1.24 9.87 4.60
C GLU A 30 -1.59 10.12 3.13
N ASN A 31 -0.79 9.59 2.19
CA ASN A 31 -1.13 9.67 0.78
C ASN A 31 -2.41 8.88 0.49
N GLY A 32 -2.57 7.70 1.06
CA GLY A 32 -3.76 6.87 0.90
C GLY A 32 -5.03 7.60 1.30
N LYS A 33 -5.03 8.31 2.43
CA LYS A 33 -6.15 9.15 2.85
C LYS A 33 -6.46 10.25 1.81
N ARG A 34 -5.44 10.95 1.35
CA ARG A 34 -5.62 12.01 0.34
C ARG A 34 -6.20 11.47 -0.97
N VAL A 35 -5.66 10.34 -1.44
CA VAL A 35 -6.11 9.70 -2.68
C VAL A 35 -7.54 9.17 -2.52
N PHE A 36 -7.87 8.49 -1.41
CA PHE A 36 -9.21 8.00 -1.09
C PHE A 36 -10.26 9.10 -1.18
N MET A 37 -9.94 10.29 -0.67
CA MET A 37 -10.81 11.47 -0.79
C MET A 37 -10.83 12.02 -2.21
N ARG A 38 -9.68 12.15 -2.87
CA ARG A 38 -9.54 12.73 -4.21
C ARG A 38 -10.29 11.95 -5.28
N VAL A 39 -10.20 10.61 -5.26
CA VAL A 39 -10.83 9.76 -6.28
C VAL A 39 -12.29 9.40 -5.95
N GLY A 40 -12.82 9.89 -4.83
CA GLY A 40 -14.25 9.81 -4.51
C GLY A 40 -14.72 8.54 -3.81
N CYS A 41 -13.82 7.68 -3.30
CA CYS A 41 -14.20 6.46 -2.56
C CYS A 41 -15.13 6.78 -1.38
N TRP A 42 -14.87 7.89 -0.70
CA TRP A 42 -15.62 8.34 0.48
C TRP A 42 -17.11 8.58 0.21
N GLN A 43 -17.50 8.92 -1.02
CA GLN A 43 -18.89 9.24 -1.36
C GLN A 43 -19.83 8.06 -1.11
N CYS A 44 -19.34 6.84 -1.34
CA CYS A 44 -20.11 5.62 -1.10
C CYS A 44 -19.69 4.89 0.19
N HIS A 45 -18.39 4.92 0.51
CA HIS A 45 -17.83 4.11 1.58
C HIS A 45 -17.61 4.88 2.91
N GLY A 46 -17.97 6.18 2.95
CA GLY A 46 -17.72 7.04 4.10
C GLY A 46 -16.29 7.51 4.22
N THR A 47 -16.04 8.56 4.97
CA THR A 47 -14.76 9.29 5.01
C THR A 47 -13.59 8.49 5.60
N VAL A 48 -13.89 7.45 6.37
CA VAL A 48 -12.90 6.51 6.94
C VAL A 48 -13.17 5.07 6.51
N GLY A 49 -13.91 4.87 5.43
CA GLY A 49 -14.23 3.53 4.94
C GLY A 49 -15.20 2.76 5.84
N GLN A 50 -15.95 3.45 6.71
CA GLN A 50 -16.91 2.84 7.64
C GLN A 50 -18.14 2.24 6.97
N GLY A 51 -18.32 2.52 5.67
CA GLY A 51 -19.51 2.15 4.92
C GLY A 51 -20.63 3.17 5.03
N GLY A 52 -21.69 2.94 4.27
CA GLY A 52 -22.88 3.76 4.24
C GLY A 52 -24.03 3.05 3.50
N VAL A 53 -25.07 3.82 3.17
CA VAL A 53 -26.24 3.28 2.45
C VAL A 53 -25.86 2.81 1.03
N THR A 54 -24.89 3.48 0.41
CA THR A 54 -24.53 3.28 -1.01
C THR A 54 -23.30 2.38 -1.22
N GLY A 55 -22.50 2.14 -0.18
CA GLY A 55 -21.32 1.30 -0.27
C GLY A 55 -21.02 0.53 1.01
N PRO A 56 -20.47 -0.69 0.87
CA PRO A 56 -20.14 -1.51 2.04
C PRO A 56 -19.00 -0.90 2.84
N LYS A 57 -18.86 -1.38 4.08
CA LYS A 57 -17.72 -1.10 4.95
C LYS A 57 -16.43 -1.65 4.32
N LEU A 58 -15.36 -0.83 4.33
CA LEU A 58 -14.02 -1.18 3.86
C LEU A 58 -13.00 -1.27 5.01
N ALA A 59 -13.19 -0.49 6.06
CA ALA A 59 -12.28 -0.42 7.22
C ALA A 59 -13.03 -0.75 8.51
N PRO A 60 -12.31 -1.29 9.55
CA PRO A 60 -10.85 -1.44 9.63
C PRO A 60 -10.29 -2.66 8.91
N ASP A 61 -11.06 -3.63 8.53
CA ASP A 61 -10.60 -4.90 7.97
C ASP A 61 -10.90 -4.97 6.47
N PRO A 62 -10.09 -4.32 5.61
CA PRO A 62 -10.27 -4.42 4.18
C PRO A 62 -10.07 -5.85 3.69
N LEU A 63 -10.66 -6.19 2.54
CA LEU A 63 -10.34 -7.42 1.82
C LEU A 63 -8.83 -7.52 1.62
N ALA A 64 -8.30 -8.74 1.46
CA ALA A 64 -6.90 -8.91 1.05
C ALA A 64 -6.60 -8.06 -0.17
N PHE A 65 -5.39 -7.47 -0.23
CA PHE A 65 -5.03 -6.47 -1.25
C PHE A 65 -5.31 -6.93 -2.68
N ASP A 66 -4.97 -8.19 -3.01
CA ASP A 66 -5.17 -8.73 -4.36
C ASP A 66 -6.65 -8.77 -4.73
N ALA A 67 -7.52 -9.19 -3.80
CA ALA A 67 -8.96 -9.24 -4.01
C ALA A 67 -9.55 -7.82 -4.13
N LEU A 68 -9.11 -6.89 -3.30
CA LEU A 68 -9.51 -5.48 -3.36
C LEU A 68 -9.08 -4.85 -4.69
N SER A 69 -7.84 -5.06 -5.10
CA SER A 69 -7.29 -4.55 -6.35
C SER A 69 -8.05 -5.11 -7.55
N ALA A 70 -8.25 -6.42 -7.63
CA ALA A 70 -9.00 -7.05 -8.70
C ALA A 70 -10.43 -6.48 -8.80
N PHE A 71 -11.11 -6.31 -7.68
CA PHE A 71 -12.46 -5.74 -7.64
C PHE A 71 -12.48 -4.28 -8.11
N VAL A 72 -11.57 -3.44 -7.61
CA VAL A 72 -11.48 -2.02 -7.97
C VAL A 72 -11.23 -1.84 -9.48
N ARG A 73 -10.48 -2.76 -10.11
CA ARG A 73 -10.14 -2.71 -11.54
C ARG A 73 -11.25 -3.22 -12.46
N SER A 74 -12.05 -4.18 -12.01
CA SER A 74 -12.94 -4.94 -12.90
C SER A 74 -14.40 -4.96 -12.47
N THR A 75 -14.79 -4.20 -11.45
CA THR A 75 -16.20 -4.17 -11.02
C THR A 75 -17.13 -3.72 -12.14
N ASN A 76 -18.28 -4.37 -12.23
CA ASN A 76 -19.37 -4.04 -13.17
C ASN A 76 -20.66 -3.66 -12.42
N ARG A 77 -20.58 -3.29 -11.14
CA ARG A 77 -21.69 -2.92 -10.27
C ARG A 77 -21.84 -1.40 -10.18
N ALA A 78 -22.57 -0.93 -9.18
CA ALA A 78 -22.77 0.50 -8.92
C ALA A 78 -21.44 1.27 -8.69
N MET A 79 -20.43 0.61 -8.14
CA MET A 79 -19.09 1.17 -8.04
C MET A 79 -18.43 1.21 -9.43
N PRO A 80 -17.90 2.35 -9.89
CA PRO A 80 -17.20 2.41 -11.18
C PRO A 80 -15.84 1.72 -11.08
N PRO A 81 -15.37 1.06 -12.18
CA PRO A 81 -14.00 0.53 -12.20
C PRO A 81 -12.98 1.66 -12.35
N TYR A 82 -11.91 1.59 -11.58
CA TYR A 82 -10.81 2.55 -11.64
C TYR A 82 -9.65 2.00 -12.46
N ARG A 83 -9.36 2.64 -13.60
CA ARG A 83 -8.19 2.31 -14.44
C ARG A 83 -6.91 2.85 -13.80
N GLU A 84 -5.75 2.27 -14.13
CA GLU A 84 -4.44 2.69 -13.59
C GLU A 84 -4.11 4.15 -13.91
N GLN A 85 -4.61 4.70 -15.02
CA GLN A 85 -4.42 6.11 -15.38
C GLN A 85 -5.13 7.07 -14.40
N VAL A 86 -6.17 6.59 -13.70
CA VAL A 86 -6.93 7.40 -12.73
C VAL A 86 -6.48 7.12 -11.31
N LEU A 87 -6.16 5.87 -11.02
CA LEU A 87 -5.72 5.37 -9.73
C LEU A 87 -4.56 4.40 -9.94
N SER A 88 -3.32 4.86 -9.77
CA SER A 88 -2.13 4.02 -9.94
C SER A 88 -2.13 2.84 -8.96
N ASN A 89 -1.29 1.84 -9.20
CA ASN A 89 -1.15 0.72 -8.27
C ASN A 89 -0.53 1.17 -6.95
N ASP A 90 0.40 2.12 -6.98
CA ASP A 90 1.00 2.70 -5.78
C ASP A 90 -0.04 3.48 -4.95
N ASP A 91 -0.84 4.33 -5.61
CA ASP A 91 -1.94 5.05 -4.95
C ASP A 91 -2.98 4.08 -4.35
N LEU A 92 -3.26 2.95 -5.02
CA LEU A 92 -4.16 1.93 -4.49
C LEU A 92 -3.56 1.21 -3.28
N ALA A 93 -2.26 0.92 -3.30
CA ALA A 93 -1.55 0.36 -2.15
C ALA A 93 -1.54 1.34 -0.96
N ASP A 94 -1.40 2.63 -1.22
CA ASP A 94 -1.49 3.67 -0.20
C ASP A 94 -2.90 3.76 0.40
N ILE A 95 -3.95 3.70 -0.43
CA ILE A 95 -5.35 3.60 0.05
C ILE A 95 -5.52 2.37 0.94
N TYR A 96 -4.96 1.23 0.54
CA TYR A 96 -5.04 0.01 1.33
C TYR A 96 -4.38 0.18 2.70
N ALA A 97 -3.19 0.76 2.75
CA ALA A 97 -2.51 1.09 4.01
C ALA A 97 -3.36 2.04 4.89
N TYR A 98 -4.00 3.04 4.27
CA TYR A 98 -4.92 3.93 4.98
C TYR A 98 -6.10 3.15 5.59
N LEU A 99 -6.79 2.30 4.83
CA LEU A 99 -7.91 1.51 5.33
C LEU A 99 -7.50 0.58 6.47
N GLN A 100 -6.31 -0.02 6.39
CA GLN A 100 -5.75 -0.84 7.46
C GLN A 100 -5.40 -0.05 8.73
N SER A 101 -5.07 1.22 8.59
CA SER A 101 -4.70 2.10 9.72
C SER A 101 -5.91 2.55 10.56
N ILE A 102 -7.14 2.39 10.05
CA ILE A 102 -8.35 2.79 10.76
C ILE A 102 -8.57 1.85 11.96
N PRO A 103 -8.64 2.38 13.20
CA PRO A 103 -8.81 1.54 14.37
C PRO A 103 -10.21 0.91 14.41
N ARG A 104 -10.29 -0.27 15.02
CA ARG A 104 -11.58 -0.86 15.36
C ARG A 104 -12.31 0.03 16.37
N GLY A 105 -13.61 0.22 16.16
CA GLY A 105 -14.45 0.83 17.18
C GLY A 105 -14.49 0.01 18.48
N LEU A 106 -14.85 0.63 19.56
CA LEU A 106 -15.08 -0.07 20.83
C LEU A 106 -16.15 -1.15 20.66
N ALA A 107 -15.94 -2.31 21.26
CA ALA A 107 -17.00 -3.30 21.39
C ALA A 107 -18.18 -2.69 22.20
N PRO A 108 -19.45 -3.01 21.90
CA PRO A 108 -20.60 -2.46 22.61
C PRO A 108 -20.51 -2.59 24.14
N ALA A 109 -19.94 -3.70 24.63
CA ALA A 109 -19.69 -3.93 26.05
C ALA A 109 -18.69 -2.92 26.69
N ASN A 110 -17.89 -2.25 25.89
CA ASN A 110 -16.90 -1.27 26.34
C ASN A 110 -17.35 0.19 26.15
N ILE A 111 -18.61 0.39 25.75
CA ILE A 111 -19.21 1.73 25.62
C ILE A 111 -20.02 2.01 26.87
N PRO A 112 -19.58 2.91 27.79
CA PRO A 112 -20.25 3.13 29.06
C PRO A 112 -21.73 3.52 28.93
N LEU A 113 -22.08 4.29 27.89
CA LEU A 113 -23.45 4.73 27.64
C LEU A 113 -24.43 3.60 27.22
N LEU A 114 -23.89 2.48 26.72
CA LEU A 114 -24.73 1.33 26.34
C LEU A 114 -24.92 0.31 27.47
N ASN A 115 -24.22 0.48 28.59
CA ASN A 115 -24.22 -0.44 29.73
C ASN A 115 -24.79 0.16 31.00
N GLN A 116 -25.72 1.14 30.86
CA GLN A 116 -26.45 1.77 31.97
C GLN A 116 -27.73 1.01 32.26
#